data_cb9cffe3484ebd8afadef537894fa143
#
_entry.id   cb9cffe3484ebd8afadef537894fa143
#
_cell.length_a   1.000
_cell.length_b   1.000
_cell.length_c   1.000
_cell.angle_alpha   90.00
_cell.angle_beta   90.00
_cell.angle_gamma   90.00
#
_symmetry.space_group_name_H-M   'P 1'
#
loop_
_entity.id
_entity.type
_entity.pdbx_description
1 polymer ?
#
loop_
_entity_poly.entity_id
_entity_poly.type
_entity_poly.pdbx_seq_one_letter_code
_entity_poly.pdbx_strand_id
1 'polypeptide(L)'
;MIYEPVTLFVEETPPATNMSVATTDPNPRVPQAERSARMRRRLAQAAYEVIRDTGYVNFRTAAVARTAGVSQGAQLHHFPTKNSLAQAAIDYAWSQATADSLARIAQFVPSDDVIATLMDDSQAFFFSDYFRVALDILMAGGNDRDLRDSLVASTLVHRSRVERLWLETLVEQGWRLPDAEDVLALSMSITRGFAVRALVEPGRERFERLCARWVAIVAQAGLGPTRAAPRASSTRAR
;
A
#
# COMPACT_ATOMS: atom_id res chain seq x y z
N MET A 1 -15.06 14.87 -15.29
CA MET A 1 -13.63 14.99 -15.67
C MET A 1 -13.37 13.83 -16.62
N ILE A 2 -13.09 14.14 -17.90
CA ILE A 2 -13.14 13.21 -19.02
C ILE A 2 -11.81 12.45 -19.07
N TYR A 3 -11.87 11.12 -19.08
CA TYR A 3 -10.70 10.25 -19.25
C TYR A 3 -10.29 10.25 -20.71
N GLU A 4 -9.04 10.64 -21.03
CA GLU A 4 -8.43 10.40 -22.33
C GLU A 4 -7.77 9.01 -22.37
N PRO A 5 -7.87 8.27 -23.49
CA PRO A 5 -7.28 6.94 -23.61
C PRO A 5 -5.77 7.03 -23.89
N VAL A 6 -5.01 6.21 -23.18
CA VAL A 6 -3.55 6.05 -23.36
C VAL A 6 -3.29 5.33 -24.70
N THR A 7 -2.64 6.01 -25.62
CA THR A 7 -2.18 5.47 -26.90
C THR A 7 -0.97 4.56 -26.69
N LEU A 8 -1.08 3.30 -27.08
CA LEU A 8 0.02 2.33 -27.12
C LEU A 8 1.03 2.74 -28.20
N PHE A 9 2.25 3.07 -27.79
CA PHE A 9 3.39 3.20 -28.68
C PHE A 9 3.90 1.80 -29.06
N VAL A 10 3.88 1.48 -30.34
CA VAL A 10 4.52 0.31 -30.92
C VAL A 10 5.98 0.66 -31.15
N GLU A 11 6.91 -0.02 -30.48
CA GLU A 11 8.35 0.12 -30.71
C GLU A 11 8.74 -0.53 -32.03
N GLU A 12 9.28 0.27 -32.95
CA GLU A 12 9.97 -0.19 -34.17
C GLU A 12 11.37 -0.72 -33.81
N THR A 13 11.68 -1.91 -34.24
CA THR A 13 12.98 -2.57 -34.10
C THR A 13 14.03 -1.90 -34.98
N PRO A 14 15.17 -1.42 -34.41
CA PRO A 14 16.26 -0.93 -35.28
C PRO A 14 17.12 -2.07 -35.81
N PRO A 15 17.79 -1.86 -36.98
CA PRO A 15 18.54 -2.89 -37.69
C PRO A 15 19.85 -3.24 -36.98
N ALA A 16 20.27 -4.50 -37.13
CA ALA A 16 21.49 -5.08 -36.58
C ALA A 16 22.74 -4.36 -37.08
N THR A 17 23.56 -3.86 -36.15
CA THR A 17 24.87 -3.29 -36.45
C THR A 17 25.96 -3.96 -35.58
N ASN A 18 26.82 -4.67 -36.33
CA ASN A 18 28.23 -5.01 -36.08
C ASN A 18 28.72 -5.32 -34.66
N MET A 19 29.03 -6.60 -34.42
CA MET A 19 29.77 -7.11 -33.27
C MET A 19 31.19 -6.57 -33.25
N SER A 20 31.44 -5.59 -32.36
CA SER A 20 32.76 -5.35 -31.80
C SER A 20 32.89 -6.16 -30.51
N VAL A 21 33.88 -7.04 -30.44
CA VAL A 21 34.22 -7.85 -29.26
C VAL A 21 34.72 -6.91 -28.16
N ALA A 22 33.81 -6.53 -27.25
CA ALA A 22 34.15 -5.83 -26.03
C ALA A 22 34.69 -6.84 -25.01
N THR A 23 35.97 -6.69 -24.62
CA THR A 23 36.61 -7.35 -23.49
C THR A 23 35.73 -7.16 -22.24
N THR A 24 35.16 -8.24 -21.76
CA THR A 24 34.34 -8.29 -20.53
C THR A 24 35.27 -8.09 -19.32
N ASP A 25 35.12 -6.92 -18.68
CA ASP A 25 35.69 -6.65 -17.35
C ASP A 25 35.05 -7.64 -16.35
N PRO A 26 35.81 -8.48 -15.62
CA PRO A 26 35.22 -9.54 -14.78
C PRO A 26 34.51 -9.04 -13.52
N ASN A 27 34.35 -7.74 -13.32
CA ASN A 27 33.61 -7.18 -12.20
C ASN A 27 32.80 -5.93 -12.63
N PRO A 28 31.55 -6.09 -13.13
CA PRO A 28 30.76 -4.95 -13.56
C PRO A 28 30.54 -4.00 -12.39
N ARG A 29 31.16 -2.82 -12.43
CA ARG A 29 30.95 -1.75 -11.45
C ARG A 29 29.47 -1.38 -11.47
N VAL A 30 28.79 -1.65 -10.34
CA VAL A 30 27.39 -1.24 -10.15
C VAL A 30 27.25 0.25 -10.52
N PRO A 31 26.33 0.62 -11.42
CA PRO A 31 26.15 1.99 -11.86
C PRO A 31 25.93 2.96 -10.66
N GLN A 32 26.42 4.19 -10.81
CA GLN A 32 26.28 5.24 -9.77
C GLN A 32 24.82 5.42 -9.34
N ALA A 33 23.89 5.42 -10.30
CA ALA A 33 22.45 5.56 -10.05
C ALA A 33 21.92 4.43 -9.16
N GLU A 34 22.34 3.18 -9.39
CA GLU A 34 21.91 2.03 -8.60
C GLU A 34 22.48 2.08 -7.17
N ARG A 35 23.75 2.48 -7.02
CA ARG A 35 24.33 2.71 -5.68
C ARG A 35 23.58 3.79 -4.91
N SER A 36 23.24 4.89 -5.58
CA SER A 36 22.45 5.97 -4.99
C SER A 36 21.04 5.51 -4.58
N ALA A 37 20.36 4.77 -5.45
CA ALA A 37 19.03 4.22 -5.15
C ALA A 37 19.07 3.24 -3.96
N ARG A 38 20.07 2.37 -3.89
CA ARG A 38 20.28 1.45 -2.76
C ARG A 38 20.50 2.21 -1.45
N MET A 39 21.32 3.26 -1.48
CA MET A 39 21.57 4.11 -0.32
C MET A 39 20.30 4.84 0.14
N ARG A 40 19.54 5.42 -0.77
CA ARG A 40 18.27 6.07 -0.43
C ARG A 40 17.29 5.08 0.23
N ARG A 41 17.15 3.88 -0.31
CA ARG A 41 16.29 2.82 0.27
C ARG A 41 16.75 2.43 1.68
N ARG A 42 18.05 2.25 1.88
CA ARG A 42 18.65 1.91 3.20
C ARG A 42 18.38 3.01 4.23
N LEU A 43 18.52 4.28 3.85
CA LEU A 43 18.22 5.42 4.70
C LEU A 43 16.72 5.56 4.99
N ALA A 44 15.86 5.31 4.01
CA ALA A 44 14.41 5.32 4.19
C ALA A 44 13.95 4.24 5.17
N GLN A 45 14.47 3.01 5.04
CA GLN A 45 14.22 1.92 5.98
C GLN A 45 14.70 2.27 7.39
N ALA A 46 15.93 2.76 7.54
CA ALA A 46 16.48 3.17 8.83
C ALA A 46 15.66 4.30 9.48
N ALA A 47 15.17 5.26 8.68
CA ALA A 47 14.29 6.31 9.16
C ALA A 47 12.95 5.75 9.68
N TYR A 48 12.36 4.82 8.95
CA TYR A 48 11.16 4.10 9.40
C TYR A 48 11.41 3.36 10.73
N GLU A 49 12.49 2.60 10.84
CA GLU A 49 12.84 1.85 12.05
C GLU A 49 13.04 2.77 13.26
N VAL A 50 13.77 3.88 13.09
CA VAL A 50 13.96 4.86 14.16
C VAL A 50 12.64 5.47 14.62
N ILE A 51 11.74 5.85 13.68
CA ILE A 51 10.44 6.41 14.04
C ILE A 51 9.55 5.37 14.70
N ARG A 52 9.54 4.13 14.21
CA ARG A 52 8.81 3.02 14.81
C ARG A 52 9.19 2.81 16.27
N ASP A 53 10.48 2.87 16.56
CA ASP A 53 11.01 2.51 17.90
C ASP A 53 10.99 3.68 18.90
N THR A 54 11.13 4.93 18.41
CA THR A 54 11.28 6.09 19.29
C THR A 54 10.16 7.14 19.18
N GLY A 55 9.28 6.99 18.20
CA GLY A 55 8.26 7.97 17.83
C GLY A 55 8.83 9.17 17.04
N TYR A 56 7.96 9.84 16.27
CA TYR A 56 8.36 10.98 15.42
C TYR A 56 8.84 12.19 16.22
N VAL A 57 8.28 12.42 17.43
CA VAL A 57 8.71 13.52 18.32
C VAL A 57 10.19 13.40 18.67
N ASN A 58 10.67 12.17 18.92
CA ASN A 58 12.07 11.88 19.27
C ASN A 58 12.95 11.58 18.05
N PHE A 59 12.40 11.58 16.86
CA PHE A 59 13.11 11.30 15.62
C PHE A 59 14.24 12.31 15.38
N ARG A 60 15.47 11.79 15.19
CA ARG A 60 16.69 12.57 14.96
C ARG A 60 17.45 11.97 13.77
N THR A 61 17.88 12.83 12.83
CA THR A 61 18.61 12.43 11.62
C THR A 61 19.94 11.72 11.92
N ALA A 62 20.61 12.09 13.01
CA ALA A 62 21.82 11.40 13.46
C ALA A 62 21.56 9.96 13.89
N ALA A 63 20.39 9.66 14.46
CA ALA A 63 20.00 8.28 14.77
C ALA A 63 19.82 7.46 13.48
N VAL A 64 19.21 8.04 12.44
CA VAL A 64 19.03 7.39 11.13
C VAL A 64 20.38 7.06 10.49
N ALA A 65 21.33 7.98 10.47
CA ALA A 65 22.68 7.73 9.93
C ALA A 65 23.36 6.57 10.64
N ARG A 66 23.25 6.51 11.97
CA ARG A 66 23.79 5.44 12.82
C ARG A 66 23.11 4.10 12.53
N THR A 67 21.79 4.04 12.50
CA THR A 67 21.01 2.83 12.18
C THR A 67 21.32 2.34 10.77
N ALA A 68 21.43 3.26 9.80
CA ALA A 68 21.83 2.94 8.44
C ALA A 68 23.30 2.56 8.29
N GLY A 69 24.17 2.73 9.32
CA GLY A 69 25.60 2.47 9.24
C GLY A 69 26.32 3.34 8.21
N VAL A 70 25.97 4.63 8.14
CA VAL A 70 26.57 5.61 7.22
C VAL A 70 27.02 6.86 7.97
N SER A 71 27.87 7.67 7.34
CA SER A 71 28.23 8.97 7.89
C SER A 71 27.05 9.94 7.81
N GLN A 72 27.01 10.91 8.73
CA GLN A 72 26.00 11.97 8.71
C GLN A 72 26.08 12.82 7.43
N GLY A 73 27.29 13.03 6.89
CA GLY A 73 27.49 13.71 5.61
C GLY A 73 26.87 12.94 4.44
N ALA A 74 27.00 11.61 4.40
CA ALA A 74 26.36 10.79 3.38
C ALA A 74 24.83 10.81 3.50
N GLN A 75 24.29 10.80 4.73
CA GLN A 75 22.83 10.94 4.96
C GLN A 75 22.33 12.30 4.47
N LEU A 76 23.00 13.41 4.82
CA LEU A 76 22.62 14.78 4.41
C LEU A 76 22.67 14.95 2.89
N HIS A 77 23.62 14.30 2.22
CA HIS A 77 23.70 14.31 0.76
C HIS A 77 22.44 13.72 0.10
N HIS A 78 21.87 12.67 0.66
CA HIS A 78 20.68 12.01 0.12
C HIS A 78 19.36 12.62 0.63
N PHE A 79 19.33 13.04 1.89
CA PHE A 79 18.16 13.60 2.57
C PHE A 79 18.61 14.80 3.45
N PRO A 80 18.55 16.02 2.90
CA PRO A 80 19.12 17.19 3.57
C PRO A 80 18.31 17.67 4.78
N THR A 81 17.05 17.28 4.91
CA THR A 81 16.17 17.74 5.99
C THR A 81 15.55 16.59 6.77
N LYS A 82 15.09 16.90 8.00
CA LYS A 82 14.29 15.96 8.81
C LYS A 82 13.02 15.54 8.06
N ASN A 83 12.36 16.49 7.39
CA ASN A 83 11.13 16.23 6.64
C ASN A 83 11.37 15.29 5.45
N SER A 84 12.47 15.47 4.70
CA SER A 84 12.80 14.59 3.58
C SER A 84 13.06 13.13 4.03
N LEU A 85 13.65 12.96 5.21
CA LEU A 85 13.80 11.62 5.81
C LEU A 85 12.48 11.04 6.33
N ALA A 86 11.63 11.86 6.94
CA ALA A 86 10.30 11.44 7.38
C ALA A 86 9.43 11.03 6.19
N GLN A 87 9.47 11.81 5.10
CA GLN A 87 8.81 11.46 3.84
C GLN A 87 9.32 10.11 3.31
N ALA A 88 10.63 9.91 3.26
CA ALA A 88 11.21 8.66 2.80
C ALA A 88 10.82 7.46 3.69
N ALA A 89 10.67 7.66 5.00
CA ALA A 89 10.20 6.64 5.92
C ALA A 89 8.76 6.21 5.63
N ILE A 90 7.89 7.17 5.30
CA ILE A 90 6.50 6.88 4.92
C ILE A 90 6.42 6.21 3.56
N ASP A 91 7.16 6.69 2.56
CA ASP A 91 7.21 6.05 1.24
C ASP A 91 7.68 4.59 1.36
N TYR A 92 8.66 4.33 2.23
CA TYR A 92 9.09 2.97 2.55
C TYR A 92 7.95 2.16 3.19
N ALA A 93 7.32 2.69 4.26
CA ALA A 93 6.23 2.01 4.96
C ALA A 93 5.07 1.68 4.01
N TRP A 94 4.63 2.63 3.20
CA TRP A 94 3.56 2.45 2.23
C TRP A 94 3.93 1.45 1.12
N SER A 95 5.18 1.47 0.65
CA SER A 95 5.62 0.52 -0.37
C SER A 95 5.61 -0.92 0.15
N GLN A 96 6.04 -1.14 1.41
CA GLN A 96 5.99 -2.46 2.04
C GLN A 96 4.55 -2.91 2.28
N ALA A 97 3.72 -2.05 2.88
CA ALA A 97 2.31 -2.34 3.12
C ALA A 97 1.54 -2.65 1.82
N THR A 98 1.83 -1.91 0.75
CA THR A 98 1.25 -2.17 -0.57
C THR A 98 1.69 -3.54 -1.11
N ALA A 99 2.98 -3.87 -1.02
CA ALA A 99 3.48 -5.17 -1.46
C ALA A 99 2.83 -6.33 -0.70
N ASP A 100 2.65 -6.18 0.62
CA ASP A 100 1.99 -7.18 1.46
C ASP A 100 0.51 -7.35 1.09
N SER A 101 -0.23 -6.26 0.86
CA SER A 101 -1.62 -6.32 0.39
C SER A 101 -1.74 -6.96 -1.00
N LEU A 102 -0.87 -6.58 -1.95
CA LEU A 102 -0.85 -7.17 -3.28
C LEU A 102 -0.59 -8.68 -3.25
N ALA A 103 0.31 -9.13 -2.37
CA ALA A 103 0.61 -10.55 -2.20
C ALA A 103 -0.61 -11.32 -1.64
N ARG A 104 -1.37 -10.72 -0.70
CA ARG A 104 -2.62 -11.32 -0.18
C ARG A 104 -3.73 -11.37 -1.23
N ILE A 105 -3.93 -10.28 -1.98
CA ILE A 105 -4.93 -10.23 -3.07
C ILE A 105 -4.60 -11.28 -4.14
N ALA A 106 -3.32 -11.45 -4.50
CA ALA A 106 -2.90 -12.45 -5.47
C ALA A 106 -3.12 -13.91 -5.01
N GLN A 107 -3.30 -14.14 -3.70
CA GLN A 107 -3.63 -15.45 -3.13
C GLN A 107 -5.13 -15.70 -2.99
N PHE A 108 -5.96 -14.69 -3.27
CA PHE A 108 -7.42 -14.82 -3.21
C PHE A 108 -7.91 -15.90 -4.20
N VAL A 109 -8.77 -16.79 -3.71
CA VAL A 109 -9.41 -17.84 -4.51
C VAL A 109 -10.91 -17.52 -4.62
N PRO A 110 -11.53 -17.61 -5.80
CA PRO A 110 -12.96 -17.28 -6.00
C PRO A 110 -13.96 -18.04 -5.11
N SER A 111 -13.54 -19.14 -4.50
CA SER A 111 -14.35 -19.90 -3.52
C SER A 111 -14.35 -19.28 -2.12
N ASP A 112 -13.46 -18.33 -1.85
CA ASP A 112 -13.34 -17.69 -0.55
C ASP A 112 -14.39 -16.59 -0.38
N ASP A 113 -14.70 -16.24 0.87
CA ASP A 113 -15.51 -15.07 1.18
C ASP A 113 -14.68 -13.81 0.92
N VAL A 114 -14.99 -13.12 -0.18
CA VAL A 114 -14.25 -11.93 -0.62
C VAL A 114 -14.29 -10.80 0.42
N ILE A 115 -15.39 -10.67 1.18
CA ILE A 115 -15.51 -9.64 2.22
C ILE A 115 -14.69 -10.02 3.45
N ALA A 116 -14.68 -11.28 3.84
CA ALA A 116 -13.81 -11.75 4.92
C ALA A 116 -12.33 -11.53 4.55
N THR A 117 -11.91 -11.88 3.33
CA THR A 117 -10.55 -11.69 2.84
C THR A 117 -10.16 -10.20 2.78
N LEU A 118 -11.06 -9.33 2.30
CA LEU A 118 -10.88 -7.87 2.34
C LEU A 118 -10.69 -7.36 3.77
N MET A 119 -11.49 -7.87 4.72
CA MET A 119 -11.39 -7.49 6.13
C MET A 119 -10.07 -7.95 6.74
N ASP A 120 -9.59 -9.13 6.40
CA ASP A 120 -8.30 -9.65 6.87
C ASP A 120 -7.13 -8.82 6.32
N ASP A 121 -7.15 -8.45 5.04
CA ASP A 121 -6.15 -7.52 4.47
C ASP A 121 -6.21 -6.14 5.14
N SER A 122 -7.41 -5.61 5.33
CA SER A 122 -7.61 -4.32 6.02
C SER A 122 -7.07 -4.37 7.45
N GLN A 123 -7.33 -5.45 8.21
CA GLN A 123 -6.79 -5.63 9.55
C GLN A 123 -5.28 -5.75 9.54
N ALA A 124 -4.71 -6.57 8.64
CA ALA A 124 -3.27 -6.74 8.49
C ALA A 124 -2.56 -5.40 8.23
N PHE A 125 -3.19 -4.50 7.45
CA PHE A 125 -2.67 -3.18 7.18
C PHE A 125 -2.85 -2.20 8.34
N PHE A 126 -4.09 -1.97 8.82
CA PHE A 126 -4.38 -0.93 9.81
C PHE A 126 -3.82 -1.22 11.21
N PHE A 127 -3.63 -2.50 11.57
CA PHE A 127 -2.96 -2.89 12.82
C PHE A 127 -1.44 -3.09 12.68
N SER A 128 -0.85 -2.78 11.51
CA SER A 128 0.59 -2.87 11.28
C SER A 128 1.36 -1.69 11.85
N ASP A 129 2.65 -1.91 12.04
CA ASP A 129 3.59 -0.82 12.36
C ASP A 129 3.70 0.21 11.22
N TYR A 130 3.44 -0.17 9.97
CA TYR A 130 3.43 0.75 8.84
C TYR A 130 2.38 1.84 9.01
N PHE A 131 1.15 1.46 9.33
CA PHE A 131 0.07 2.42 9.58
C PHE A 131 0.33 3.24 10.85
N ARG A 132 0.83 2.61 11.92
CA ARG A 132 1.13 3.28 13.19
C ARG A 132 2.20 4.38 13.02
N VAL A 133 3.28 4.08 12.28
CA VAL A 133 4.34 5.06 11.98
C VAL A 133 3.82 6.21 11.14
N ALA A 134 3.02 5.92 10.10
CA ALA A 134 2.42 6.96 9.28
C ALA A 134 1.46 7.86 10.08
N LEU A 135 0.66 7.28 10.96
CA LEU A 135 -0.24 8.02 11.85
C LEU A 135 0.54 8.90 12.83
N ASP A 136 1.62 8.40 13.43
CA ASP A 136 2.49 9.15 14.35
C ASP A 136 3.12 10.37 13.64
N ILE A 137 3.66 10.20 12.45
CA ILE A 137 4.22 11.31 11.67
C ILE A 137 3.12 12.32 11.31
N LEU A 138 1.94 11.87 10.89
CA LEU A 138 0.83 12.73 10.52
C LEU A 138 0.35 13.57 11.73
N MET A 139 0.21 12.95 12.89
CA MET A 139 -0.27 13.62 14.09
C MET A 139 0.76 14.58 14.68
N ALA A 140 2.00 14.16 14.79
CA ALA A 140 3.07 14.97 15.38
C ALA A 140 3.68 15.99 14.41
N GLY A 141 3.66 15.70 13.10
CA GLY A 141 4.15 16.58 12.02
C GLY A 141 3.08 17.47 11.39
N GLY A 142 1.81 17.33 11.80
CA GLY A 142 0.65 17.94 11.12
C GLY A 142 0.62 19.48 11.09
N ASN A 143 1.43 20.15 11.90
CA ASN A 143 1.61 21.61 11.83
C ASN A 143 2.57 22.06 10.71
N ASP A 144 3.38 21.16 10.17
CA ASP A 144 4.21 21.38 8.99
C ASP A 144 3.39 21.06 7.73
N ARG A 145 2.99 22.13 7.01
CA ARG A 145 2.12 22.01 5.84
C ARG A 145 2.78 21.18 4.74
N ASP A 146 4.06 21.42 4.46
CA ASP A 146 4.79 20.77 3.35
C ASP A 146 4.92 19.26 3.63
N LEU A 147 5.25 18.89 4.86
CA LEU A 147 5.29 17.50 5.30
C LEU A 147 3.91 16.85 5.15
N ARG A 148 2.87 17.50 5.68
CA ARG A 148 1.50 16.96 5.61
C ARG A 148 1.02 16.74 4.18
N ASP A 149 1.22 17.73 3.29
CA ASP A 149 0.78 17.65 1.89
C ASP A 149 1.53 16.54 1.14
N SER A 150 2.83 16.38 1.41
CA SER A 150 3.64 15.26 0.90
C SER A 150 3.13 13.90 1.39
N LEU A 151 2.75 13.80 2.68
CA LEU A 151 2.18 12.57 3.26
C LEU A 151 0.86 12.19 2.62
N VAL A 152 -0.03 13.15 2.42
CA VAL A 152 -1.32 12.94 1.76
C VAL A 152 -1.10 12.46 0.33
N ALA A 153 -0.21 13.11 -0.43
CA ALA A 153 0.11 12.71 -1.79
C ALA A 153 0.66 11.28 -1.87
N SER A 154 1.61 10.93 -1.02
CA SER A 154 2.17 9.56 -0.93
C SER A 154 1.10 8.53 -0.59
N THR A 155 0.24 8.83 0.40
CA THR A 155 -0.85 7.95 0.79
C THR A 155 -1.80 7.69 -0.38
N LEU A 156 -2.21 8.71 -1.11
CA LEU A 156 -3.09 8.58 -2.27
C LEU A 156 -2.48 7.67 -3.35
N VAL A 157 -1.19 7.87 -3.68
CA VAL A 157 -0.50 7.05 -4.70
C VAL A 157 -0.48 5.57 -4.32
N HIS A 158 -0.12 5.26 -3.07
CA HIS A 158 0.04 3.87 -2.65
C HIS A 158 -1.30 3.17 -2.38
N ARG A 159 -2.23 3.87 -1.71
CA ARG A 159 -3.52 3.26 -1.34
C ARG A 159 -4.46 3.08 -2.52
N SER A 160 -4.51 4.01 -3.47
CA SER A 160 -5.38 3.90 -4.64
C SER A 160 -5.11 2.62 -5.47
N ARG A 161 -3.88 2.10 -5.46
CA ARG A 161 -3.55 0.85 -6.16
C ARG A 161 -4.20 -0.36 -5.48
N VAL A 162 -4.12 -0.45 -4.15
CA VAL A 162 -4.72 -1.55 -3.37
C VAL A 162 -6.23 -1.47 -3.43
N GLU A 163 -6.81 -0.27 -3.27
CA GLU A 163 -8.26 -0.05 -3.34
C GLU A 163 -8.83 -0.41 -4.70
N ARG A 164 -8.13 -0.05 -5.77
CA ARG A 164 -8.54 -0.42 -7.14
C ARG A 164 -8.57 -1.92 -7.33
N LEU A 165 -7.54 -2.65 -6.87
CA LEU A 165 -7.49 -4.10 -7.01
C LEU A 165 -8.58 -4.80 -6.20
N TRP A 166 -8.89 -4.32 -4.99
CA TRP A 166 -10.03 -4.83 -4.23
C TRP A 166 -11.35 -4.57 -4.93
N LEU A 167 -11.49 -3.38 -5.54
CA LEU A 167 -12.68 -3.03 -6.30
C LEU A 167 -12.85 -3.93 -7.54
N GLU A 168 -11.76 -4.13 -8.30
CA GLU A 168 -11.73 -5.05 -9.44
C GLU A 168 -12.09 -6.48 -8.99
N THR A 169 -11.50 -6.96 -7.89
CA THR A 169 -11.81 -8.28 -7.32
C THR A 169 -13.28 -8.42 -6.94
N LEU A 170 -13.87 -7.42 -6.27
CA LEU A 170 -15.29 -7.44 -5.91
C LEU A 170 -16.19 -7.48 -7.16
N VAL A 171 -15.89 -6.67 -8.18
CA VAL A 171 -16.65 -6.64 -9.43
C VAL A 171 -16.53 -7.99 -10.19
N GLU A 172 -15.35 -8.60 -10.23
CA GLU A 172 -15.13 -9.93 -10.81
C GLU A 172 -15.90 -11.03 -10.07
N GLN A 173 -16.13 -10.86 -8.76
CA GLN A 173 -16.99 -11.74 -7.97
C GLN A 173 -18.48 -11.43 -8.15
N GLY A 174 -18.86 -10.55 -9.09
CA GLY A 174 -20.25 -10.27 -9.46
C GLY A 174 -20.93 -9.16 -8.63
N TRP A 175 -20.17 -8.36 -7.88
CA TRP A 175 -20.71 -7.20 -7.17
C TRP A 175 -21.04 -6.07 -8.14
N ARG A 176 -22.11 -5.32 -7.87
CA ARG A 176 -22.37 -4.06 -8.57
C ARG A 176 -21.35 -3.03 -8.11
N LEU A 177 -20.81 -2.24 -9.05
CA LEU A 177 -19.77 -1.26 -8.76
C LEU A 177 -20.10 -0.31 -7.60
N PRO A 178 -21.29 0.34 -7.52
CA PRO A 178 -21.62 1.21 -6.38
C PRO A 178 -21.61 0.49 -5.03
N ASP A 179 -22.14 -0.74 -4.98
CA ASP A 179 -22.19 -1.54 -3.75
C ASP A 179 -20.77 -1.97 -3.32
N ALA A 180 -19.91 -2.27 -4.29
CA ALA A 180 -18.50 -2.62 -4.07
C ALA A 180 -17.71 -1.41 -3.53
N GLU A 181 -17.91 -0.22 -4.09
CA GLU A 181 -17.30 1.04 -3.62
C GLU A 181 -17.70 1.35 -2.18
N ASP A 182 -18.98 1.27 -1.86
CA ASP A 182 -19.50 1.54 -0.51
C ASP A 182 -18.97 0.53 0.51
N VAL A 183 -19.02 -0.76 0.20
CA VAL A 183 -18.56 -1.81 1.11
C VAL A 183 -17.05 -1.74 1.32
N LEU A 184 -16.26 -1.47 0.28
CA LEU A 184 -14.82 -1.27 0.38
C LEU A 184 -14.51 -0.07 1.30
N ALA A 185 -15.14 1.09 1.06
CA ALA A 185 -14.93 2.30 1.83
C ALA A 185 -15.31 2.13 3.32
N LEU A 186 -16.45 1.50 3.59
CA LEU A 186 -16.92 1.21 4.93
C LEU A 186 -16.02 0.20 5.65
N SER A 187 -15.62 -0.88 4.99
CA SER A 187 -14.74 -1.90 5.55
C SER A 187 -13.40 -1.31 6.00
N MET A 188 -12.79 -0.49 5.15
CA MET A 188 -11.55 0.21 5.48
C MET A 188 -11.72 1.24 6.58
N SER A 189 -12.84 1.98 6.59
CA SER A 189 -13.13 2.99 7.60
C SER A 189 -13.37 2.38 8.98
N ILE A 190 -14.12 1.28 9.05
CA ILE A 190 -14.37 0.52 10.28
C ILE A 190 -13.05 -0.01 10.86
N THR A 191 -12.24 -0.68 10.04
CA THR A 191 -10.98 -1.28 10.49
C THR A 191 -9.98 -0.20 10.94
N ARG A 192 -9.88 0.91 10.21
CA ARG A 192 -9.07 2.06 10.59
C ARG A 192 -9.51 2.65 11.93
N GLY A 193 -10.82 2.81 12.12
CA GLY A 193 -11.38 3.30 13.39
C GLY A 193 -11.03 2.39 14.55
N PHE A 194 -11.09 1.07 14.39
CA PHE A 194 -10.68 0.11 15.40
C PHE A 194 -9.18 0.16 15.68
N ALA A 195 -8.34 0.28 14.66
CA ALA A 195 -6.89 0.37 14.83
C ALA A 195 -6.48 1.64 15.62
N VAL A 196 -7.11 2.78 15.32
CA VAL A 196 -6.89 4.02 16.10
C VAL A 196 -7.39 3.87 17.53
N ARG A 197 -8.57 3.26 17.73
CA ARG A 197 -9.12 3.02 19.05
C ARG A 197 -8.25 2.06 19.90
N ALA A 198 -7.63 1.08 19.27
CA ALA A 198 -6.73 0.13 19.92
C ALA A 198 -5.48 0.79 20.55
N LEU A 199 -5.14 2.02 20.17
CA LEU A 199 -4.06 2.79 20.79
C LEU A 199 -4.39 3.18 22.25
N VAL A 200 -5.68 3.25 22.60
CA VAL A 200 -6.16 3.69 23.95
C VAL A 200 -6.99 2.62 24.66
N GLU A 201 -7.52 1.64 23.96
CA GLU A 201 -8.30 0.54 24.52
C GLU A 201 -7.62 -0.80 24.21
N PRO A 202 -7.12 -1.54 25.19
CA PRO A 202 -6.69 -2.91 25.00
C PRO A 202 -7.91 -3.82 24.69
N GLY A 203 -7.79 -4.75 23.79
CA GLY A 203 -8.87 -5.70 23.48
C GLY A 203 -9.03 -6.03 22.02
N ARG A 204 -7.97 -6.54 21.38
CA ARG A 204 -7.96 -6.97 19.98
C ARG A 204 -9.10 -7.92 19.64
N GLU A 205 -9.42 -8.87 20.52
CA GLU A 205 -10.53 -9.81 20.35
C GLU A 205 -11.89 -9.14 20.13
N ARG A 206 -12.12 -7.98 20.78
CA ARG A 206 -13.36 -7.22 20.55
C ARG A 206 -13.43 -6.70 19.13
N PHE A 207 -12.33 -6.18 18.61
CA PHE A 207 -12.30 -5.64 17.25
C PHE A 207 -12.42 -6.75 16.21
N GLU A 208 -11.81 -7.90 16.43
CA GLU A 208 -11.96 -9.09 15.56
C GLU A 208 -13.42 -9.55 15.50
N ARG A 209 -14.11 -9.64 16.65
CA ARG A 209 -15.55 -9.97 16.68
C ARG A 209 -16.41 -8.93 15.93
N LEU A 210 -16.09 -7.65 16.04
CA LEU A 210 -16.82 -6.58 15.35
C LEU A 210 -16.55 -6.60 13.84
N CYS A 211 -15.35 -6.92 13.41
CA CYS A 211 -15.04 -7.16 12.00
C CYS A 211 -15.84 -8.35 11.44
N ALA A 212 -15.86 -9.49 12.15
CA ALA A 212 -16.69 -10.63 11.78
C ALA A 212 -18.20 -10.29 11.74
N ARG A 213 -18.65 -9.43 12.67
CA ARG A 213 -20.04 -8.94 12.67
C ARG A 213 -20.33 -8.09 11.44
N TRP A 214 -19.38 -7.26 11.00
CA TRP A 214 -19.52 -6.47 9.77
C TRP A 214 -19.68 -7.37 8.55
N VAL A 215 -18.85 -8.40 8.39
CA VAL A 215 -18.97 -9.39 7.31
C VAL A 215 -20.38 -10.01 7.29
N ALA A 216 -20.90 -10.41 8.46
CA ALA A 216 -22.24 -10.95 8.59
C ALA A 216 -23.35 -9.94 8.22
N ILE A 217 -23.18 -8.66 8.57
CA ILE A 217 -24.12 -7.60 8.20
C ILE A 217 -24.16 -7.39 6.68
N VAL A 218 -22.99 -7.35 6.03
CA VAL A 218 -22.90 -7.22 4.56
C VAL A 218 -23.62 -8.37 3.87
N ALA A 219 -23.40 -9.60 4.34
CA ALA A 219 -24.07 -10.78 3.80
C ALA A 219 -25.60 -10.73 3.98
N GLN A 220 -26.09 -10.22 5.13
CA GLN A 220 -27.53 -10.11 5.44
C GLN A 220 -28.21 -8.93 4.73
N ALA A 221 -27.48 -7.87 4.43
CA ALA A 221 -28.01 -6.66 3.77
C ALA A 221 -28.39 -6.91 2.29
N GLY A 222 -28.06 -8.07 1.74
CA GLY A 222 -28.27 -8.37 0.32
C GLY A 222 -27.29 -7.60 -0.58
N LEU A 223 -26.28 -6.99 0.01
CA LEU A 223 -25.15 -6.42 -0.71
C LEU A 223 -24.23 -7.60 -1.08
N GLY A 224 -24.14 -7.90 -2.36
CA GLY A 224 -23.35 -9.04 -2.80
C GLY A 224 -23.52 -9.33 -4.28
N PRO A 225 -22.93 -10.42 -4.77
CA PRO A 225 -23.01 -10.80 -6.16
C PRO A 225 -24.48 -10.85 -6.61
N THR A 226 -24.77 -10.18 -7.70
CA THR A 226 -26.10 -10.30 -8.33
C THR A 226 -26.28 -11.75 -8.72
N ARG A 227 -27.11 -12.50 -8.00
CA ARG A 227 -27.47 -13.87 -8.40
C ARG A 227 -27.94 -13.81 -9.85
N ALA A 228 -27.17 -14.40 -10.77
CA ALA A 228 -27.64 -14.62 -12.13
C ALA A 228 -29.00 -15.31 -12.04
N ALA A 229 -30.04 -14.67 -12.57
CA ALA A 229 -31.36 -15.29 -12.63
C ALA A 229 -31.20 -16.65 -13.30
N PRO A 230 -31.79 -17.75 -12.74
CA PRO A 230 -31.69 -19.06 -13.33
C PRO A 230 -32.14 -18.95 -14.79
N ARG A 231 -31.28 -19.33 -15.73
CA ARG A 231 -31.62 -19.37 -17.15
C ARG A 231 -32.88 -20.21 -17.25
N ALA A 232 -34.00 -19.57 -17.63
CA ALA A 232 -35.22 -20.28 -17.93
C ALA A 232 -34.87 -21.35 -18.97
N SER A 233 -34.96 -22.62 -18.59
CA SER A 233 -34.82 -23.73 -19.49
C SER A 233 -35.95 -23.60 -20.52
N SER A 234 -35.59 -23.21 -21.75
CA SER A 234 -36.52 -23.25 -22.87
C SER A 234 -36.81 -24.73 -23.17
N THR A 235 -37.82 -25.27 -22.49
CA THR A 235 -38.43 -26.54 -22.91
C THR A 235 -39.11 -26.26 -24.23
N ARG A 236 -38.44 -26.57 -25.33
CA ARG A 236 -39.11 -26.73 -26.63
C ARG A 236 -40.01 -27.93 -26.53
N ALA A 237 -41.29 -27.70 -26.40
CA ALA A 237 -42.31 -28.69 -26.67
C ALA A 237 -42.27 -29.08 -28.17
N ARG A 238 -42.17 -30.36 -28.43
CA ARG A 238 -42.46 -30.98 -29.72
C ARG A 238 -43.96 -31.13 -29.90
#